data_b469d6bca16dfcf8b95803d0c6890658
#
_entry.id   b469d6bca16dfcf8b95803d0c6890658
#
_cell.length_a   1.000
_cell.length_b   1.000
_cell.length_c   1.000
_cell.angle_alpha   90.00
_cell.angle_beta   90.00
_cell.angle_gamma   90.00
#
_symmetry.space_group_name_H-M   'P 1'
#
loop_
_entity.id
_entity.type
_entity.pdbx_description
1 polymer ?
#
loop_
_entity_poly.entity_id
_entity_poly.type
_entity_poly.pdbx_seq_one_letter_code
_entity_poly.pdbx_strand_id
1 'polypeptide(L)'
;MDIVSIYRNLWGLIDGGFFLLAAALFFSGAFFAPIVVEKQIRPLLWYPLWIWKAIRRHVDPGAPFLRLWGLIFSLNSLSLFCNLVSGLFIVFPPLFAFLLGVHIAVICLKEVGNLRLFPLILNPVSLLELPAAWISLSLGMSLGREVYLRGYTIALSLFWRELTGYLFLVLPLLAVAALVEVSLIKALGNRPMANSGLGGGSGWE
;
A
#
# COMPACT_ATOMS: atom_id res chain seq x y z
N MET A 1 -26.41 20.79 3.91
CA MET A 1 -25.37 20.09 4.66
C MET A 1 -24.04 20.48 4.04
N ASP A 2 -23.14 21.12 4.80
CA ASP A 2 -21.93 21.71 4.24
C ASP A 2 -20.87 20.61 4.02
N ILE A 3 -20.19 20.63 2.87
CA ILE A 3 -19.16 19.64 2.51
C ILE A 3 -18.11 19.52 3.62
N VAL A 4 -17.73 20.64 4.24
CA VAL A 4 -16.77 20.67 5.33
C VAL A 4 -17.26 19.87 6.56
N SER A 5 -18.55 19.94 6.88
CA SER A 5 -19.13 19.19 8.01
C SER A 5 -19.15 17.68 7.72
N ILE A 6 -19.36 17.27 6.45
CA ILE A 6 -19.30 15.86 6.06
C ILE A 6 -17.88 15.33 6.24
N TYR A 7 -16.87 16.01 5.71
CA TYR A 7 -15.48 15.57 5.87
C TYR A 7 -15.01 15.57 7.32
N ARG A 8 -15.42 16.55 8.13
CA ARG A 8 -15.12 16.56 9.59
C ARG A 8 -15.68 15.32 10.27
N ASN A 9 -16.92 14.94 9.96
CA ASN A 9 -17.54 13.74 10.53
C ASN A 9 -16.84 12.45 10.05
N LEU A 10 -16.41 12.39 8.79
CA LEU A 10 -15.67 11.24 8.25
C LEU A 10 -14.29 11.10 8.91
N TRP A 11 -13.56 12.19 9.12
CA TRP A 11 -12.32 12.17 9.88
C TRP A 11 -12.51 11.71 11.32
N GLY A 12 -13.66 12.00 11.92
CA GLY A 12 -14.04 11.49 13.24
C GLY A 12 -14.26 9.98 13.31
N LEU A 13 -14.33 9.28 12.15
CA LEU A 13 -14.37 7.81 12.11
C LEU A 13 -13.01 7.17 12.34
N ILE A 14 -11.92 7.91 12.06
CA ILE A 14 -10.56 7.40 12.21
C ILE A 14 -10.18 7.47 13.69
N ASP A 15 -9.96 6.31 14.29
CA ASP A 15 -9.34 6.23 15.61
C ASP A 15 -7.85 6.54 15.48
N GLY A 16 -7.43 7.71 16.00
CA GLY A 16 -6.03 8.17 15.90
C GLY A 16 -5.05 7.20 16.57
N GLY A 17 -5.46 6.48 17.61
CA GLY A 17 -4.65 5.45 18.27
C GLY A 17 -4.39 4.27 17.33
N PHE A 18 -5.42 3.77 16.64
CA PHE A 18 -5.27 2.69 15.66
C PHE A 18 -4.51 3.14 14.42
N PHE A 19 -4.69 4.38 13.97
CA PHE A 19 -3.90 4.94 12.88
C PHE A 19 -2.39 4.95 13.22
N LEU A 20 -2.04 5.47 14.39
CA LEU A 20 -0.66 5.48 14.87
C LEU A 20 -0.12 4.06 15.09
N LEU A 21 -0.94 3.14 15.61
CA LEU A 21 -0.56 1.74 15.75
C LEU A 21 -0.28 1.10 14.40
N ALA A 22 -1.12 1.33 13.38
CA ALA A 22 -0.90 0.83 12.03
C ALA A 22 0.43 1.34 11.45
N ALA A 23 0.71 2.63 11.60
CA ALA A 23 1.97 3.22 11.17
C ALA A 23 3.17 2.63 11.93
N ALA A 24 3.08 2.49 13.25
CA ALA A 24 4.15 1.92 14.09
C ALA A 24 4.44 0.46 13.72
N LEU A 25 3.40 -0.36 13.50
CA LEU A 25 3.54 -1.74 13.06
C LEU A 25 4.14 -1.83 11.66
N PHE A 26 3.72 -0.95 10.74
CA PHE A 26 4.33 -0.85 9.41
C PHE A 26 5.84 -0.59 9.50
N PHE A 27 6.27 0.41 10.26
CA PHE A 27 7.69 0.70 10.41
C PHE A 27 8.44 -0.42 11.11
N SER A 28 7.85 -1.05 12.12
CA SER A 28 8.42 -2.24 12.77
C SER A 28 8.65 -3.37 11.79
N GLY A 29 7.69 -3.64 10.91
CA GLY A 29 7.82 -4.61 9.82
C GLY A 29 8.91 -4.24 8.82
N ALA A 30 8.99 -2.96 8.43
CA ALA A 30 10.03 -2.48 7.53
C ALA A 30 11.44 -2.62 8.13
N PHE A 31 11.60 -2.34 9.42
CA PHE A 31 12.87 -2.55 10.14
C PHE A 31 13.21 -4.05 10.33
N PHE A 32 12.22 -4.92 10.33
CA PHE A 32 12.43 -6.37 10.42
C PHE A 32 12.85 -6.99 9.07
N ALA A 33 12.56 -6.34 7.96
CA ALA A 33 12.83 -6.87 6.61
C ALA A 33 14.30 -7.25 6.32
N PRO A 34 15.34 -6.54 6.79
CA PRO A 34 16.73 -6.98 6.62
C PRO A 34 16.98 -8.37 7.19
N ILE A 35 16.42 -8.67 8.37
CA ILE A 35 16.52 -9.99 9.00
C ILE A 35 15.84 -11.06 8.14
N VAL A 36 14.67 -10.73 7.56
CA VAL A 36 13.95 -11.63 6.64
C VAL A 36 14.81 -11.97 5.43
N VAL A 37 15.48 -10.96 4.86
CA VAL A 37 16.33 -11.13 3.67
C VAL A 37 17.61 -11.88 4.01
N GLU A 38 18.27 -11.56 5.12
CA GLU A 38 19.52 -12.19 5.55
C GLU A 38 19.29 -13.66 5.90
N LYS A 39 18.27 -13.95 6.73
CA LYS A 39 17.95 -15.32 7.17
C LYS A 39 17.16 -16.12 6.14
N GLN A 40 16.87 -15.57 4.96
CA GLN A 40 16.11 -16.22 3.88
C GLN A 40 14.79 -16.84 4.36
N ILE A 41 13.99 -16.08 5.14
CA ILE A 41 12.70 -16.55 5.67
C ILE A 41 11.71 -16.70 4.51
N ARG A 42 11.65 -17.91 3.95
CA ARG A 42 10.92 -18.21 2.69
C ARG A 42 9.50 -17.68 2.61
N PRO A 43 8.60 -17.86 3.62
CA PRO A 43 7.22 -17.37 3.50
C PRO A 43 7.14 -15.86 3.34
N LEU A 44 7.99 -15.11 4.05
CA LEU A 44 8.02 -13.64 4.02
C LEU A 44 8.74 -13.07 2.80
N LEU A 45 9.57 -13.88 2.10
CA LEU A 45 10.23 -13.51 0.86
C LEU A 45 9.40 -13.86 -0.37
N TRP A 46 8.80 -15.06 -0.36
CA TRP A 46 8.14 -15.59 -1.55
C TRP A 46 6.96 -14.73 -1.99
N TYR A 47 6.09 -14.34 -1.06
CA TYR A 47 4.88 -13.58 -1.35
C TYR A 47 5.18 -12.16 -1.92
N PRO A 48 6.03 -11.32 -1.29
CA PRO A 48 6.42 -10.02 -1.85
C PRO A 48 7.00 -10.11 -3.25
N LEU A 49 7.94 -11.04 -3.48
CA LEU A 49 8.63 -11.17 -4.75
C LEU A 49 7.71 -11.73 -5.84
N TRP A 50 6.79 -12.64 -5.48
CA TRP A 50 5.79 -13.16 -6.40
C TRP A 50 4.82 -12.06 -6.86
N ILE A 51 4.26 -11.28 -5.92
CA ILE A 51 3.37 -10.15 -6.25
C ILE A 51 4.10 -9.12 -7.11
N TRP A 52 5.31 -8.75 -6.73
CA TRP A 52 6.12 -7.80 -7.50
C TRP A 52 6.34 -8.26 -8.94
N LYS A 53 6.68 -9.54 -9.12
CA LYS A 53 6.85 -10.14 -10.45
C LYS A 53 5.52 -10.16 -11.23
N ALA A 54 4.40 -10.44 -10.57
CA ALA A 54 3.08 -10.42 -11.18
C ALA A 54 2.70 -9.00 -11.64
N ILE A 55 2.88 -7.99 -10.80
CA ILE A 55 2.62 -6.59 -11.12
C ILE A 55 3.46 -6.16 -12.33
N ARG A 56 4.78 -6.41 -12.32
CA ARG A 56 5.67 -6.05 -13.42
C ARG A 56 5.30 -6.69 -14.77
N ARG A 57 4.65 -7.85 -14.74
CA ARG A 57 4.16 -8.50 -15.99
C ARG A 57 2.92 -7.83 -16.57
N HIS A 58 2.10 -7.20 -15.74
CA HIS A 58 0.83 -6.62 -16.16
C HIS A 58 0.91 -5.10 -16.39
N VAL A 59 1.91 -4.44 -15.82
CA VAL A 59 2.18 -3.01 -16.02
C VAL A 59 3.01 -2.84 -17.29
N ASP A 60 2.33 -2.60 -18.41
CA ASP A 60 2.96 -2.24 -19.67
C ASP A 60 2.98 -0.71 -19.81
N PRO A 61 4.18 -0.06 -19.82
CA PRO A 61 4.28 1.39 -20.01
C PRO A 61 3.68 1.89 -21.33
N GLY A 62 3.57 1.02 -22.35
CA GLY A 62 2.92 1.30 -23.62
C GLY A 62 1.40 1.34 -23.56
N ALA A 63 0.78 0.73 -22.56
CA ALA A 63 -0.67 0.63 -22.46
C ALA A 63 -1.34 2.03 -22.34
N PRO A 64 -2.61 2.19 -22.76
CA PRO A 64 -3.37 3.43 -22.59
C PRO A 64 -3.41 3.88 -21.13
N PHE A 65 -3.37 5.22 -20.90
CA PHE A 65 -3.36 5.82 -19.56
C PHE A 65 -4.48 5.29 -18.65
N LEU A 66 -5.72 5.31 -19.14
CA LEU A 66 -6.89 4.87 -18.38
C LEU A 66 -6.83 3.38 -18.01
N ARG A 67 -6.24 2.54 -18.85
CA ARG A 67 -6.07 1.10 -18.56
C ARG A 67 -5.08 0.90 -17.43
N LEU A 68 -3.94 1.59 -17.46
CA LEU A 68 -2.95 1.52 -16.36
C LEU A 68 -3.53 2.08 -15.06
N TRP A 69 -4.18 3.24 -15.12
CA TRP A 69 -4.82 3.85 -13.98
C TRP A 69 -5.87 2.92 -13.36
N GLY A 70 -6.77 2.38 -14.19
CA GLY A 70 -7.81 1.47 -13.71
C GLY A 70 -7.23 0.19 -13.09
N LEU A 71 -6.16 -0.37 -13.67
CA LEU A 71 -5.47 -1.55 -13.13
C LEU A 71 -4.86 -1.25 -11.75
N ILE A 72 -4.04 -0.19 -11.65
CA ILE A 72 -3.34 0.18 -10.42
C ILE A 72 -4.35 0.56 -9.33
N PHE A 73 -5.31 1.40 -9.67
CA PHE A 73 -6.38 1.80 -8.75
C PHE A 73 -7.18 0.60 -8.22
N SER A 74 -7.57 -0.33 -9.10
CA SER A 74 -8.36 -1.49 -8.70
C SER A 74 -7.58 -2.45 -7.81
N LEU A 75 -6.30 -2.71 -8.11
CA LEU A 75 -5.45 -3.59 -7.30
C LEU A 75 -5.21 -3.00 -5.91
N ASN A 76 -4.87 -1.72 -5.82
CA ASN A 76 -4.66 -1.04 -4.55
C ASN A 76 -5.96 -0.94 -3.74
N SER A 77 -7.08 -0.57 -4.40
CA SER A 77 -8.38 -0.52 -3.75
C SER A 77 -8.81 -1.87 -3.19
N LEU A 78 -8.67 -2.95 -3.97
CA LEU A 78 -9.01 -4.29 -3.50
C LEU A 78 -8.13 -4.71 -2.32
N SER A 79 -6.83 -4.46 -2.39
CA SER A 79 -5.88 -4.77 -1.31
C SER A 79 -6.26 -4.04 -0.01
N LEU A 80 -6.52 -2.73 -0.09
CA LEU A 80 -6.90 -1.96 1.09
C LEU A 80 -8.32 -2.28 1.58
N PHE A 81 -9.24 -2.65 0.70
CA PHE A 81 -10.55 -3.17 1.11
C PHE A 81 -10.42 -4.47 1.91
N CYS A 82 -9.51 -5.37 1.51
CA CYS A 82 -9.22 -6.57 2.30
C CYS A 82 -8.68 -6.22 3.70
N ASN A 83 -7.90 -5.15 3.86
CA ASN A 83 -7.45 -4.67 5.18
C ASN A 83 -8.64 -4.28 6.07
N LEU A 84 -9.64 -3.55 5.52
CA LEU A 84 -10.87 -3.21 6.25
C LEU A 84 -11.64 -4.47 6.66
N VAL A 85 -11.92 -5.36 5.69
CA VAL A 85 -12.70 -6.59 5.93
C VAL A 85 -11.98 -7.52 6.91
N SER A 86 -10.65 -7.53 6.91
CA SER A 86 -9.84 -8.33 7.83
C SER A 86 -10.12 -8.01 9.30
N GLY A 87 -10.71 -6.85 9.60
CA GLY A 87 -11.16 -6.47 10.93
C GLY A 87 -12.21 -7.41 11.53
N LEU A 88 -12.95 -8.15 10.71
CA LEU A 88 -13.83 -9.22 11.19
C LEU A 88 -13.05 -10.34 11.92
N PHE A 89 -11.77 -10.44 11.69
CA PHE A 89 -10.84 -11.36 12.34
C PHE A 89 -9.81 -10.58 13.15
N ILE A 90 -10.14 -10.10 14.26
CA ILE A 90 -9.47 -9.17 15.20
C ILE A 90 -7.94 -9.04 15.06
N VAL A 91 -7.23 -10.15 14.84
CA VAL A 91 -5.76 -10.23 14.81
C VAL A 91 -5.17 -9.81 13.45
N PHE A 92 -5.95 -9.90 12.36
CA PHE A 92 -5.41 -9.70 11.03
C PHE A 92 -5.05 -8.25 10.68
N PRO A 93 -5.82 -7.20 11.03
CA PRO A 93 -5.41 -5.84 10.69
C PRO A 93 -4.03 -5.44 11.26
N PRO A 94 -3.71 -5.66 12.56
CA PRO A 94 -2.37 -5.39 13.06
C PRO A 94 -1.29 -6.27 12.42
N LEU A 95 -1.60 -7.55 12.12
CA LEU A 95 -0.69 -8.43 11.41
C LEU A 95 -0.43 -7.92 9.99
N PHE A 96 -1.47 -7.48 9.26
CA PHE A 96 -1.33 -6.94 7.92
C PHE A 96 -0.57 -5.63 7.90
N ALA A 97 -0.72 -4.77 8.92
CA ALA A 97 0.08 -3.57 9.06
C ALA A 97 1.59 -3.90 9.13
N PHE A 98 1.96 -4.87 9.96
CA PHE A 98 3.35 -5.34 10.06
C PHE A 98 3.83 -5.98 8.75
N LEU A 99 3.05 -6.90 8.17
CA LEU A 99 3.40 -7.59 6.93
C LEU A 99 3.51 -6.63 5.74
N LEU A 100 2.71 -5.58 5.68
CA LEU A 100 2.83 -4.54 4.66
C LEU A 100 4.19 -3.84 4.73
N GLY A 101 4.67 -3.53 5.93
CA GLY A 101 6.01 -2.97 6.14
C GLY A 101 7.12 -3.93 5.68
N VAL A 102 7.03 -5.21 6.08
CA VAL A 102 7.96 -6.25 5.61
C VAL A 102 7.94 -6.34 4.08
N HIS A 103 6.75 -6.41 3.49
CA HIS A 103 6.54 -6.55 2.05
C HIS A 103 7.23 -5.45 1.25
N ILE A 104 6.95 -4.19 1.58
CA ILE A 104 7.52 -3.03 0.87
C ILE A 104 9.03 -2.99 1.05
N ALA A 105 9.54 -3.21 2.26
CA ALA A 105 10.96 -3.15 2.54
C ALA A 105 11.75 -4.32 1.91
N VAL A 106 11.17 -5.53 1.85
CA VAL A 106 11.78 -6.67 1.14
C VAL A 106 11.93 -6.38 -0.35
N ILE A 107 10.89 -5.82 -1.00
CA ILE A 107 10.98 -5.42 -2.41
C ILE A 107 12.09 -4.37 -2.60
N CYS A 108 12.12 -3.35 -1.73
CA CYS A 108 13.12 -2.31 -1.80
C CYS A 108 14.56 -2.86 -1.66
N LEU A 109 14.80 -3.73 -0.68
CA LEU A 109 16.09 -4.36 -0.47
C LEU A 109 16.54 -5.22 -1.65
N LYS A 110 15.62 -5.96 -2.27
CA LYS A 110 15.95 -6.86 -3.39
C LYS A 110 16.12 -6.15 -4.72
N GLU A 111 15.36 -5.09 -4.98
CA GLU A 111 15.37 -4.37 -6.27
C GLU A 111 16.37 -3.20 -6.27
N VAL A 112 16.53 -2.50 -5.15
CA VAL A 112 17.41 -1.31 -5.05
C VAL A 112 18.75 -1.64 -4.37
N GLY A 113 18.86 -2.82 -3.75
CA GLY A 113 20.07 -3.27 -3.03
C GLY A 113 20.33 -2.49 -1.74
N ASN A 114 19.47 -1.58 -1.35
CA ASN A 114 19.66 -0.73 -0.18
C ASN A 114 18.32 -0.38 0.47
N LEU A 115 18.24 -0.42 1.80
CA LEU A 115 17.04 0.01 2.54
C LEU A 115 17.03 1.55 2.65
N ARG A 116 16.78 2.21 1.54
CA ARG A 116 16.54 3.66 1.54
C ARG A 116 15.06 3.92 1.84
N LEU A 117 14.66 3.82 3.10
CA LEU A 117 13.29 4.09 3.53
C LEU A 117 12.86 5.53 3.21
N PHE A 118 13.77 6.50 3.34
CA PHE A 118 13.48 7.91 3.09
C PHE A 118 13.00 8.20 1.65
N PRO A 119 13.71 7.84 0.58
CA PRO A 119 13.22 8.04 -0.78
C PRO A 119 11.95 7.25 -1.09
N LEU A 120 11.77 6.08 -0.45
CA LEU A 120 10.57 5.26 -0.63
C LEU A 120 9.34 5.93 -0.03
N ILE A 121 9.45 6.49 1.18
CA ILE A 121 8.35 7.14 1.89
C ILE A 121 8.05 8.52 1.30
N LEU A 122 9.10 9.27 0.88
CA LEU A 122 8.97 10.61 0.29
C LEU A 122 8.60 10.59 -1.21
N ASN A 123 8.44 9.42 -1.81
CA ASN A 123 7.86 9.32 -3.15
C ASN A 123 6.42 9.87 -3.13
N PRO A 124 6.03 10.75 -4.08
CA PRO A 124 4.69 11.32 -4.14
C PRO A 124 3.55 10.30 -4.10
N VAL A 125 3.75 9.13 -4.70
CA VAL A 125 2.79 8.01 -4.67
C VAL A 125 2.66 7.47 -3.25
N SER A 126 3.78 7.14 -2.60
CA SER A 126 3.79 6.58 -1.24
C SER A 126 3.22 7.54 -0.20
N LEU A 127 3.39 8.87 -0.38
CA LEU A 127 2.79 9.89 0.50
C LEU A 127 1.26 9.87 0.48
N LEU A 128 0.64 9.30 -0.54
CA LEU A 128 -0.80 9.12 -0.65
C LEU A 128 -1.24 7.70 -0.28
N GLU A 129 -0.51 6.69 -0.73
CA GLU A 129 -0.85 5.28 -0.51
C GLU A 129 -0.65 4.83 0.93
N LEU A 130 0.44 5.24 1.60
CA LEU A 130 0.71 4.82 2.97
C LEU A 130 -0.34 5.37 3.96
N PRO A 131 -0.69 6.67 3.95
CA PRO A 131 -1.80 7.14 4.78
C PRO A 131 -3.13 6.44 4.45
N ALA A 132 -3.43 6.20 3.17
CA ALA A 132 -4.63 5.46 2.78
C ALA A 132 -4.64 4.03 3.36
N ALA A 133 -3.49 3.34 3.34
CA ALA A 133 -3.33 2.02 3.94
C ALA A 133 -3.50 2.05 5.47
N TRP A 134 -2.89 3.02 6.16
CA TRP A 134 -3.02 3.15 7.61
C TRP A 134 -4.45 3.53 8.03
N ILE A 135 -5.15 4.37 7.26
CA ILE A 135 -6.58 4.65 7.46
C ILE A 135 -7.40 3.36 7.31
N SER A 136 -7.21 2.61 6.23
CA SER A 136 -7.94 1.37 6.00
C SER A 136 -7.69 0.33 7.11
N LEU A 137 -6.45 0.18 7.56
CA LEU A 137 -6.09 -0.69 8.68
C LEU A 137 -6.69 -0.20 10.01
N SER A 138 -6.71 1.13 10.26
CA SER A 138 -7.36 1.72 11.43
C SER A 138 -8.85 1.42 11.47
N LEU A 139 -9.56 1.57 10.34
CA LEU A 139 -10.97 1.19 10.20
C LEU A 139 -11.18 -0.31 10.46
N GLY A 140 -10.29 -1.16 9.93
CA GLY A 140 -10.29 -2.59 10.22
C GLY A 140 -10.06 -2.91 11.70
N MET A 141 -9.11 -2.24 12.38
CA MET A 141 -8.87 -2.41 13.81
C MET A 141 -10.08 -1.93 14.64
N SER A 142 -10.73 -0.82 14.25
CA SER A 142 -11.97 -0.34 14.86
C SER A 142 -13.07 -1.39 14.78
N LEU A 143 -13.26 -1.98 13.59
CA LEU A 143 -14.21 -3.06 13.38
C LEU A 143 -13.88 -4.28 14.25
N GLY A 144 -12.60 -4.69 14.31
CA GLY A 144 -12.13 -5.80 15.14
C GLY A 144 -12.36 -5.57 16.63
N ARG A 145 -12.16 -4.34 17.13
CA ARG A 145 -12.49 -3.97 18.50
C ARG A 145 -13.98 -4.16 18.81
N GLU A 146 -14.85 -3.77 17.88
CA GLU A 146 -16.30 -3.93 18.06
C GLU A 146 -16.73 -5.40 18.01
N VAL A 147 -16.12 -6.22 17.15
CA VAL A 147 -16.30 -7.68 17.16
C VAL A 147 -15.95 -8.27 18.52
N TYR A 148 -14.81 -7.85 19.09
CA TYR A 148 -14.35 -8.33 20.41
C TYR A 148 -15.26 -7.91 21.54
N LEU A 149 -15.70 -6.64 21.57
CA LEU A 149 -16.45 -6.08 22.69
C LEU A 149 -17.96 -6.43 22.63
N ARG A 150 -18.55 -6.52 21.43
CA ARG A 150 -19.99 -6.55 21.23
C ARG A 150 -20.49 -7.71 20.37
N GLY A 151 -19.57 -8.48 19.79
CA GLY A 151 -19.88 -9.61 18.92
C GLY A 151 -20.16 -9.21 17.46
N TYR A 152 -20.28 -10.24 16.61
CA TYR A 152 -20.36 -10.07 15.16
C TYR A 152 -21.62 -9.34 14.69
N THR A 153 -22.76 -9.52 15.36
CA THR A 153 -24.04 -8.90 14.92
C THR A 153 -23.98 -7.38 14.94
N ILE A 154 -23.38 -6.80 15.99
CA ILE A 154 -23.24 -5.35 16.11
C ILE A 154 -22.10 -4.86 15.21
N ALA A 155 -20.99 -5.60 15.14
CA ALA A 155 -19.87 -5.28 14.25
C ALA A 155 -20.31 -5.23 12.78
N LEU A 156 -21.18 -6.12 12.33
CA LEU A 156 -21.70 -6.11 10.97
C LEU A 156 -22.55 -4.86 10.68
N SER A 157 -23.33 -4.37 11.65
CA SER A 157 -24.06 -3.11 11.50
C SER A 157 -23.13 -1.91 11.39
N LEU A 158 -22.00 -1.94 12.12
CA LEU A 158 -20.96 -0.89 12.07
C LEU A 158 -20.08 -0.97 10.83
N PHE A 159 -20.00 -2.13 10.19
CA PHE A 159 -19.25 -2.31 8.95
C PHE A 159 -19.63 -1.28 7.87
N TRP A 160 -20.91 -0.98 7.73
CA TRP A 160 -21.37 0.03 6.77
C TRP A 160 -20.84 1.43 7.08
N ARG A 161 -20.68 1.77 8.35
CA ARG A 161 -20.08 3.03 8.78
C ARG A 161 -18.59 3.07 8.41
N GLU A 162 -17.84 2.02 8.71
CA GLU A 162 -16.43 1.91 8.38
C GLU A 162 -16.22 1.86 6.85
N LEU A 163 -17.12 1.19 6.12
CA LEU A 163 -17.13 1.20 4.67
C LEU A 163 -17.34 2.60 4.09
N THR A 164 -18.20 3.42 4.72
CA THR A 164 -18.36 4.82 4.33
C THR A 164 -17.03 5.59 4.49
N GLY A 165 -16.32 5.41 5.61
CA GLY A 165 -14.98 5.95 5.79
C GLY A 165 -14.00 5.50 4.71
N TYR A 166 -14.00 4.22 4.37
CA TYR A 166 -13.19 3.67 3.29
C TYR A 166 -13.51 4.33 1.93
N LEU A 167 -14.78 4.42 1.56
CA LEU A 167 -15.21 4.97 0.27
C LEU A 167 -14.86 6.45 0.10
N PHE A 168 -14.97 7.25 1.16
CA PHE A 168 -14.81 8.70 1.08
C PHE A 168 -13.42 9.21 1.51
N LEU A 169 -12.64 8.43 2.26
CA LEU A 169 -11.29 8.83 2.67
C LEU A 169 -10.21 8.02 1.92
N VAL A 170 -10.36 6.70 1.83
CA VAL A 170 -9.31 5.83 1.26
C VAL A 170 -9.34 5.85 -0.27
N LEU A 171 -10.52 5.62 -0.89
CA LEU A 171 -10.61 5.56 -2.35
C LEU A 171 -10.17 6.85 -3.07
N PRO A 172 -10.53 8.08 -2.61
CA PRO A 172 -10.04 9.29 -3.25
C PRO A 172 -8.52 9.43 -3.19
N LEU A 173 -7.89 9.08 -2.05
CA LEU A 173 -6.43 9.08 -1.93
C LEU A 173 -5.80 8.11 -2.92
N LEU A 174 -6.34 6.89 -3.05
CA LEU A 174 -5.84 5.90 -4.01
C LEU A 174 -6.06 6.33 -5.46
N ALA A 175 -7.19 6.97 -5.78
CA ALA A 175 -7.44 7.47 -7.12
C ALA A 175 -6.40 8.51 -7.54
N VAL A 176 -6.06 9.43 -6.63
CA VAL A 176 -5.01 10.44 -6.86
C VAL A 176 -3.63 9.78 -6.91
N ALA A 177 -3.33 8.84 -6.00
CA ALA A 177 -2.06 8.10 -6.01
C ALA A 177 -1.85 7.37 -7.34
N ALA A 178 -2.86 6.66 -7.84
CA ALA A 178 -2.81 5.96 -9.13
C ALA A 178 -2.62 6.92 -10.31
N LEU A 179 -3.25 8.13 -10.27
CA LEU A 179 -3.02 9.17 -11.28
C LEU A 179 -1.57 9.64 -11.30
N VAL A 180 -1.01 9.91 -10.13
CA VAL A 180 0.40 10.32 -10.00
C VAL A 180 1.32 9.21 -10.48
N GLU A 181 1.08 7.96 -10.08
CA GLU A 181 1.90 6.81 -10.45
C GLU A 181 1.93 6.59 -11.97
N VAL A 182 0.75 6.57 -12.62
CA VAL A 182 0.68 6.41 -14.08
C VAL A 182 1.35 7.57 -14.81
N SER A 183 1.20 8.80 -14.30
CA SER A 183 1.87 9.97 -14.86
C SER A 183 3.39 9.83 -14.80
N LEU A 184 3.93 9.33 -13.69
CA LEU A 184 5.36 9.04 -13.54
C LEU A 184 5.83 7.92 -14.46
N ILE A 185 5.08 6.82 -14.57
CA ILE A 185 5.40 5.70 -15.48
C ILE A 185 5.49 6.21 -16.93
N LYS A 186 4.51 7.03 -17.37
CA LYS A 186 4.50 7.60 -18.72
C LYS A 186 5.63 8.60 -18.94
N ALA A 187 5.92 9.47 -17.98
CA ALA A 187 6.99 10.45 -18.07
C ALA A 187 8.38 9.80 -18.14
N LEU A 188 8.59 8.71 -17.41
CA LEU A 188 9.86 7.96 -17.40
C LEU A 188 9.98 7.05 -18.62
N GLY A 189 8.88 6.42 -19.06
CA GLY A 189 8.87 5.56 -20.25
C GLY A 189 9.08 6.32 -21.57
N ASN A 190 8.75 7.62 -21.61
CA ASN A 190 8.95 8.47 -22.78
C ASN A 190 10.33 9.14 -22.84
N ARG A 191 11.22 8.92 -21.87
CA ARG A 191 12.60 9.41 -21.99
C ARG A 191 13.31 8.57 -23.05
N PRO A 192 13.72 9.15 -24.20
CA PRO A 192 14.57 8.44 -25.12
C PRO A 192 15.80 7.99 -24.34
N MET A 193 16.17 6.72 -24.43
CA MET A 193 17.45 6.26 -23.93
C MET A 193 18.49 7.16 -24.59
N ALA A 194 18.97 8.15 -23.86
CA ALA A 194 20.11 8.95 -24.27
C ALA A 194 21.19 7.90 -24.55
N ASN A 195 21.55 7.77 -25.84
CA ASN A 195 22.64 6.93 -26.30
C ASN A 195 23.80 7.07 -25.32
N SER A 196 23.96 6.12 -24.42
CA SER A 196 25.25 5.90 -23.77
C SER A 196 26.17 5.39 -24.87
N GLY A 197 26.65 6.33 -25.68
CA GLY A 197 27.78 6.14 -26.55
C GLY A 197 29.01 5.85 -25.71
N LEU A 198 29.12 4.62 -25.26
CA LEU A 198 30.35 3.97 -24.91
C LEU A 198 30.47 2.79 -25.88
N GLY A 199 30.77 3.18 -27.13
CA GLY A 199 31.39 2.27 -28.04
C GLY A 199 32.75 1.90 -27.51
N GLY A 200 33.13 0.64 -27.67
CA GLY A 200 34.49 0.20 -27.68
C GLY A 200 34.92 -0.58 -26.44
N GLY A 201 35.15 -1.85 -26.62
CA GLY A 201 35.87 -2.69 -25.68
C GLY A 201 35.61 -4.16 -25.92
N SER A 202 36.06 -4.59 -27.08
CA SER A 202 36.48 -5.96 -27.44
C SER A 202 37.00 -6.81 -26.27
N GLY A 203 36.56 -8.07 -26.24
CA GLY A 203 37.43 -9.21 -25.93
C GLY A 203 37.44 -9.66 -24.48
N TRP A 204 36.71 -10.72 -24.23
CA TRP A 204 37.24 -11.84 -23.42
C TRP A 204 36.71 -13.14 -24.06
N GLU A 205 37.64 -13.87 -24.66
CA GLU A 205 37.50 -15.28 -25.02
C GLU A 205 37.33 -16.16 -23.79
#